data_fdaf1df272a70084c6b69205dcdf8430
#
_entry.id   fdaf1df272a70084c6b69205dcdf8430
#
_cell.length_a   1.000
_cell.length_b   1.000
_cell.length_c   1.000
_cell.angle_alpha   90.00
_cell.angle_beta   90.00
_cell.angle_gamma   90.00
#
_symmetry.space_group_name_H-M   'P 1'
#
loop_
_entity.id
_entity.type
_entity.pdbx_description
1 polymer ?
#
loop_
_entity_poly.entity_id
_entity_poly.type
_entity_poly.pdbx_seq_one_letter_code
_entity_poly.pdbx_strand_id
1 'polypeptide(L)'
;MFKRILAVAVMFLVSAVLTSGGTGVSHAAEKKKTTKAKTVQSTETKKVFDAHDTGVRYHFNDTDMDFNFGTLVLGSTVNHGVEIGEAFYVASKIKDGDAASWQEEWFKMARLAEARGEKSLAGGHKVSARDQLQRASYYYRISLLSILPDDPRMKERALKSRNLLKKAGELFDPPLEYFEIPFEGTVLPGYFRKAAAGTKPAKTLIMIGGGETFAEDLFFYIAPQTYDRGYNFMTVDLPGQGLLPMYGKPFRPDMNVPMKAAVDYALSRADVDPRYLASYGYSGGGGFVPQAAMHDPRIKAIAMNSGVVDAYPL
;
A
#
# COMPACT_ATOMS: atom_id res chain seq x y z
N MET A 1 -21.93 -26.19 14.43
CA MET A 1 -22.34 -26.05 13.04
C MET A 1 -21.35 -25.11 12.37
N PHE A 2 -20.24 -25.64 11.83
CA PHE A 2 -19.15 -24.87 11.23
C PHE A 2 -19.56 -24.35 9.85
N LYS A 3 -19.76 -23.04 9.68
CA LYS A 3 -19.91 -22.42 8.37
C LYS A 3 -18.52 -22.25 7.74
N ARG A 4 -18.33 -22.89 6.61
CA ARG A 4 -17.11 -22.79 5.79
C ARG A 4 -16.92 -21.36 5.30
N ILE A 5 -15.81 -20.75 5.72
CA ILE A 5 -15.32 -19.50 5.14
C ILE A 5 -14.61 -19.90 3.85
N LEU A 6 -15.12 -19.45 2.72
CA LEU A 6 -14.49 -19.67 1.41
C LEU A 6 -13.42 -18.60 1.22
N ALA A 7 -12.16 -18.97 1.45
CA ALA A 7 -11.01 -18.12 1.13
C ALA A 7 -10.71 -18.24 -0.35
N VAL A 8 -10.91 -17.17 -1.11
CA VAL A 8 -10.42 -17.08 -2.49
C VAL A 8 -9.06 -16.41 -2.45
N ALA A 9 -7.99 -17.21 -2.49
CA ALA A 9 -6.63 -16.72 -2.67
C ALA A 9 -6.41 -16.41 -4.14
N VAL A 10 -6.29 -15.14 -4.50
CA VAL A 10 -5.76 -14.76 -5.82
C VAL A 10 -4.23 -14.73 -5.71
N MET A 11 -3.62 -15.84 -6.08
CA MET A 11 -2.17 -15.99 -6.17
C MET A 11 -1.69 -15.38 -7.51
N PHE A 12 -0.89 -14.34 -7.48
CA PHE A 12 -0.03 -14.03 -8.61
C PHE A 12 1.16 -14.99 -8.56
N LEU A 13 1.14 -15.96 -9.49
CA LEU A 13 2.22 -16.92 -9.69
C LEU A 13 3.44 -16.20 -10.30
N VAL A 14 4.51 -16.10 -9.52
CA VAL A 14 5.86 -16.00 -10.07
C VAL A 14 6.32 -17.43 -10.31
N SER A 15 6.38 -17.85 -11.56
CA SER A 15 6.83 -19.19 -11.97
C SER A 15 8.33 -19.34 -11.75
N ALA A 16 8.72 -20.04 -10.70
CA ALA A 16 10.06 -20.58 -10.57
C ALA A 16 10.13 -21.92 -11.32
N VAL A 17 10.89 -21.97 -12.40
CA VAL A 17 11.18 -23.20 -13.14
C VAL A 17 12.20 -24.01 -12.34
N LEU A 18 11.76 -25.09 -11.71
CA LEU A 18 12.62 -26.15 -11.17
C LEU A 18 12.85 -27.19 -12.27
N THR A 19 14.07 -27.24 -12.79
CA THR A 19 14.53 -28.36 -13.62
C THR A 19 15.03 -29.48 -12.71
N SER A 20 14.32 -30.59 -12.70
CA SER A 20 14.74 -31.85 -12.11
C SER A 20 15.65 -32.60 -13.08
N GLY A 21 16.88 -32.87 -12.66
CA GLY A 21 17.82 -33.78 -13.36
C GLY A 21 17.98 -35.07 -12.58
N GLY A 22 17.79 -36.18 -13.27
CA GLY A 22 17.62 -37.51 -12.74
C GLY A 22 18.88 -38.23 -12.27
N THR A 23 18.59 -39.29 -11.60
CA THR A 23 19.43 -40.32 -10.99
C THR A 23 20.29 -41.12 -11.96
N GLY A 24 21.52 -41.39 -11.59
CA GLY A 24 22.37 -42.41 -12.20
C GLY A 24 23.38 -42.98 -11.19
N VAL A 25 23.12 -44.20 -10.71
CA VAL A 25 24.02 -44.96 -9.87
C VAL A 25 25.03 -45.72 -10.74
N SER A 26 26.31 -45.62 -10.45
CA SER A 26 27.30 -46.61 -10.88
C SER A 26 28.48 -46.68 -9.91
N HIS A 27 28.70 -47.91 -9.39
CA HIS A 27 29.87 -48.30 -8.57
C HIS A 27 31.11 -48.47 -9.47
N ALA A 28 32.23 -47.97 -9.02
CA ALA A 28 33.55 -48.66 -9.21
C ALA A 28 34.61 -48.09 -8.24
N ALA A 29 35.45 -48.98 -7.79
CA ALA A 29 36.41 -48.83 -6.65
C ALA A 29 37.75 -48.19 -7.03
N GLU A 30 38.37 -47.62 -6.01
CA GLU A 30 39.79 -47.68 -5.62
C GLU A 30 40.88 -47.00 -6.47
N LYS A 31 41.51 -45.95 -5.85
CA LYS A 31 42.94 -45.88 -5.53
C LYS A 31 43.32 -44.63 -4.80
N LYS A 32 43.95 -44.85 -3.61
CA LYS A 32 44.57 -43.79 -2.77
C LYS A 32 45.67 -43.06 -3.53
N LYS A 33 45.63 -41.72 -3.51
CA LYS A 33 46.80 -40.82 -3.50
C LYS A 33 46.57 -39.67 -2.57
N THR A 34 47.33 -39.62 -1.52
CA THR A 34 47.40 -38.53 -0.56
C THR A 34 47.97 -37.29 -1.22
N THR A 35 47.19 -36.25 -1.37
CA THR A 35 47.66 -34.88 -1.65
C THR A 35 47.03 -33.96 -0.62
N LYS A 36 47.87 -33.27 0.15
CA LYS A 36 47.47 -32.29 1.15
C LYS A 36 46.60 -31.22 0.47
N ALA A 37 45.31 -31.29 0.69
CA ALA A 37 44.37 -30.22 0.29
C ALA A 37 44.50 -29.10 1.32
N LYS A 38 44.95 -27.91 0.90
CA LYS A 38 44.74 -26.67 1.62
C LYS A 38 43.23 -26.45 1.75
N THR A 39 42.73 -26.54 2.97
CA THR A 39 41.34 -26.18 3.30
C THR A 39 41.23 -24.65 3.07
N VAL A 40 40.70 -24.28 1.92
CA VAL A 40 40.15 -22.94 1.72
C VAL A 40 38.79 -22.99 2.44
N GLN A 41 38.73 -22.46 3.67
CA GLN A 41 37.46 -22.12 4.30
C GLN A 41 36.85 -21.00 3.45
N SER A 42 35.92 -21.35 2.55
CA SER A 42 34.96 -20.40 2.04
C SER A 42 34.06 -20.03 3.22
N THR A 43 34.28 -18.85 3.79
CA THR A 43 33.27 -18.22 4.62
C THR A 43 32.12 -17.87 3.68
N GLU A 44 31.17 -18.81 3.48
CA GLU A 44 29.84 -18.48 3.01
C GLU A 44 29.24 -17.55 4.06
N THR A 45 29.33 -16.25 3.83
CA THR A 45 28.47 -15.28 4.51
C THR A 45 27.04 -15.70 4.18
N LYS A 46 26.32 -16.23 5.16
CA LYS A 46 24.89 -16.45 5.05
C LYS A 46 24.29 -15.14 4.51
N LYS A 47 23.75 -15.17 3.29
CA LYS A 47 23.06 -14.02 2.71
C LYS A 47 21.90 -13.74 3.66
N VAL A 48 21.94 -12.61 4.37
CA VAL A 48 20.83 -12.19 5.23
C VAL A 48 19.64 -11.95 4.29
N PHE A 49 18.50 -12.54 4.63
CA PHE A 49 17.28 -12.32 3.86
C PHE A 49 16.92 -10.83 3.95
N ASP A 50 16.82 -10.20 2.81
CA ASP A 50 16.35 -8.82 2.67
C ASP A 50 15.01 -8.86 1.95
N ALA A 51 13.95 -8.49 2.66
CA ALA A 51 12.59 -8.49 2.13
C ALA A 51 12.40 -7.44 1.01
N HIS A 52 13.28 -6.45 0.92
CA HIS A 52 13.25 -5.41 -0.11
C HIS A 52 14.05 -5.77 -1.36
N ASP A 53 14.92 -6.79 -1.30
CA ASP A 53 15.63 -7.27 -2.48
C ASP A 53 14.70 -8.14 -3.34
N THR A 54 14.02 -7.50 -4.28
CA THR A 54 13.09 -8.17 -5.22
C THR A 54 13.80 -8.97 -6.32
N GLY A 55 15.13 -8.89 -6.40
CA GLY A 55 15.91 -9.46 -7.51
C GLY A 55 15.73 -8.71 -8.85
N VAL A 56 14.91 -7.67 -8.88
CA VAL A 56 14.69 -6.78 -10.03
C VAL A 56 15.16 -5.38 -9.65
N ARG A 57 15.85 -4.73 -10.57
CA ARG A 57 16.32 -3.37 -10.39
C ARG A 57 15.58 -2.44 -11.36
N TYR A 58 14.89 -1.44 -10.83
CA TYR A 58 14.10 -0.48 -11.63
C TYR A 58 14.95 0.74 -12.01
N HIS A 59 15.68 1.33 -11.04
CA HIS A 59 16.46 2.55 -11.27
C HIS A 59 17.64 2.73 -10.31
N PHE A 60 17.44 2.51 -9.00
CA PHE A 60 18.43 2.80 -7.97
C PHE A 60 19.25 1.56 -7.60
N ASN A 61 20.52 1.78 -7.15
CA ASN A 61 21.34 0.70 -6.60
C ASN A 61 21.02 0.46 -5.11
N ASP A 62 20.60 1.50 -4.39
CA ASP A 62 20.10 1.36 -3.04
C ASP A 62 18.82 0.53 -3.04
N THR A 63 18.82 -0.57 -2.27
CA THR A 63 17.75 -1.57 -2.29
C THR A 63 16.42 -1.01 -1.79
N ASP A 64 16.45 -0.24 -0.69
CA ASP A 64 15.23 0.34 -0.12
C ASP A 64 14.65 1.41 -1.03
N MET A 65 15.50 2.25 -1.61
CA MET A 65 15.07 3.30 -2.54
C MET A 65 14.48 2.70 -3.81
N ASP A 66 15.11 1.66 -4.36
CA ASP A 66 14.62 0.97 -5.56
C ASP A 66 13.32 0.22 -5.30
N PHE A 67 13.20 -0.46 -4.14
CA PHE A 67 11.96 -1.08 -3.69
C PHE A 67 10.80 -0.08 -3.60
N ASN A 68 11.04 1.08 -2.97
CA ASN A 68 10.03 2.12 -2.86
C ASN A 68 9.71 2.76 -4.22
N PHE A 69 10.69 2.89 -5.11
CA PHE A 69 10.44 3.34 -6.48
C PHE A 69 9.55 2.36 -7.23
N GLY A 70 9.80 1.05 -7.11
CA GLY A 70 8.97 0.02 -7.72
C GLY A 70 7.55 -0.03 -7.15
N THR A 71 7.41 0.00 -5.83
CA THR A 71 6.12 -0.22 -5.13
C THR A 71 5.28 1.05 -5.02
N LEU A 72 5.82 2.12 -4.41
CA LEU A 72 5.05 3.36 -4.22
C LEU A 72 4.91 4.14 -5.53
N VAL A 73 6.00 4.27 -6.30
CA VAL A 73 5.99 5.14 -7.48
C VAL A 73 5.42 4.41 -8.68
N LEU A 74 6.10 3.37 -9.17
CA LEU A 74 5.66 2.67 -10.39
C LEU A 74 4.36 1.89 -10.18
N GLY A 75 4.16 1.30 -8.99
CA GLY A 75 2.94 0.56 -8.66
C GLY A 75 1.67 1.41 -8.70
N SER A 76 1.77 2.72 -8.44
CA SER A 76 0.62 3.64 -8.49
C SER A 76 0.33 4.22 -9.88
N THR A 77 1.21 3.99 -10.87
CA THR A 77 1.02 4.52 -12.23
C THR A 77 -0.24 3.97 -12.91
N VAL A 78 -0.54 2.70 -12.67
CA VAL A 78 -1.73 2.01 -13.23
C VAL A 78 -3.05 2.63 -12.78
N ASN A 79 -3.05 3.34 -11.67
CA ASN A 79 -4.22 3.97 -11.07
C ASN A 79 -4.11 5.51 -11.03
N HIS A 80 -3.27 6.08 -11.89
CA HIS A 80 -3.10 7.52 -12.07
C HIS A 80 -2.55 8.28 -10.84
N GLY A 81 -1.95 7.58 -9.88
CA GLY A 81 -1.27 8.20 -8.73
C GLY A 81 0.03 8.90 -9.15
N VAL A 82 0.73 8.32 -10.11
CA VAL A 82 1.97 8.85 -10.68
C VAL A 82 1.89 8.80 -12.22
N GLU A 83 2.48 9.77 -12.89
CA GLU A 83 2.71 9.73 -14.32
C GLU A 83 4.12 9.17 -14.57
N ILE A 84 4.25 8.17 -15.47
CA ILE A 84 5.48 7.41 -15.63
C ILE A 84 6.67 8.26 -16.10
N GLY A 85 6.44 9.23 -16.98
CA GLY A 85 7.47 10.16 -17.45
C GLY A 85 7.96 11.08 -16.34
N GLU A 86 7.04 11.56 -15.47
CA GLU A 86 7.37 12.36 -14.29
C GLU A 86 8.14 11.50 -13.27
N ALA A 87 7.78 10.21 -13.10
CA ALA A 87 8.50 9.28 -12.21
C ALA A 87 9.98 9.18 -12.58
N PHE A 88 10.29 8.86 -13.83
CA PHE A 88 11.67 8.72 -14.27
C PHE A 88 12.41 10.07 -14.37
N TYR A 89 11.72 11.16 -14.69
CA TYR A 89 12.30 12.49 -14.63
C TYR A 89 12.73 12.84 -13.20
N VAL A 90 11.89 12.59 -12.19
CA VAL A 90 12.25 12.81 -10.79
C VAL A 90 13.40 11.89 -10.38
N ALA A 91 13.28 10.59 -10.67
CA ALA A 91 14.32 9.60 -10.35
C ALA A 91 15.70 9.97 -10.91
N SER A 92 15.76 10.53 -12.13
CA SER A 92 17.03 10.99 -12.75
C SER A 92 17.72 12.13 -12.01
N LYS A 93 17.03 12.78 -11.06
CA LYS A 93 17.56 13.89 -10.26
C LYS A 93 17.91 13.49 -8.84
N ILE A 94 17.44 12.33 -8.41
CA ILE A 94 17.68 11.80 -7.08
C ILE A 94 19.08 11.18 -7.03
N LYS A 95 19.83 11.49 -5.98
CA LYS A 95 21.10 10.81 -5.69
C LYS A 95 20.80 9.45 -5.06
N ASP A 96 21.38 8.41 -5.64
CA ASP A 96 21.21 7.03 -5.17
C ASP A 96 21.59 6.90 -3.68
N GLY A 97 20.70 6.33 -2.87
CA GLY A 97 20.86 6.17 -1.43
C GLY A 97 20.70 7.46 -0.59
N ASP A 98 20.38 8.61 -1.20
CA ASP A 98 20.20 9.89 -0.49
C ASP A 98 18.70 10.20 -0.30
N ALA A 99 18.17 9.85 0.88
CA ALA A 99 16.78 10.11 1.24
C ALA A 99 16.41 11.60 1.20
N ALA A 100 17.33 12.51 1.54
CA ALA A 100 17.05 13.94 1.48
C ALA A 100 16.87 14.41 0.03
N SER A 101 17.65 13.88 -0.89
CA SER A 101 17.49 14.13 -2.33
C SER A 101 16.14 13.61 -2.83
N TRP A 102 15.71 12.41 -2.42
CA TRP A 102 14.37 11.87 -2.72
C TRP A 102 13.26 12.80 -2.24
N GLN A 103 13.32 13.20 -0.97
CA GLN A 103 12.33 14.06 -0.35
C GLN A 103 12.18 15.40 -1.06
N GLU A 104 13.28 15.99 -1.49
CA GLU A 104 13.29 17.31 -2.14
C GLU A 104 12.80 17.23 -3.59
N GLU A 105 13.25 16.26 -4.37
CA GLU A 105 12.87 16.17 -5.78
C GLU A 105 11.38 15.80 -5.94
N TRP A 106 10.85 14.90 -5.10
CA TRP A 106 9.42 14.61 -5.08
C TRP A 106 8.59 15.79 -4.58
N PHE A 107 9.08 16.54 -3.59
CA PHE A 107 8.41 17.76 -3.13
C PHE A 107 8.32 18.83 -4.21
N LYS A 108 9.38 19.04 -4.99
CA LYS A 108 9.36 19.97 -6.14
C LYS A 108 8.33 19.54 -7.19
N MET A 109 8.28 18.25 -7.51
CA MET A 109 7.30 17.71 -8.46
C MET A 109 5.87 17.84 -7.92
N ALA A 110 5.64 17.60 -6.63
CA ALA A 110 4.35 17.78 -5.99
C ALA A 110 3.83 19.22 -6.15
N ARG A 111 4.66 20.21 -5.87
CA ARG A 111 4.32 21.63 -6.04
C ARG A 111 4.01 22.00 -7.49
N LEU A 112 4.76 21.43 -8.42
CA LEU A 112 4.52 21.67 -9.85
C LEU A 112 3.16 21.10 -10.29
N ALA A 113 2.85 19.87 -9.89
CA ALA A 113 1.56 19.22 -10.19
C ALA A 113 0.40 19.97 -9.52
N GLU A 114 0.57 20.41 -8.27
CA GLU A 114 -0.42 21.24 -7.58
C GLU A 114 -0.71 22.53 -8.35
N ALA A 115 0.32 23.29 -8.72
CA ALA A 115 0.15 24.54 -9.46
C ALA A 115 -0.58 24.33 -10.80
N ARG A 116 -0.28 23.23 -11.50
CA ARG A 116 -0.99 22.85 -12.74
C ARG A 116 -2.46 22.51 -12.47
N GLY A 117 -2.73 21.77 -11.38
CA GLY A 117 -4.09 21.41 -10.96
C GLY A 117 -4.93 22.62 -10.61
N GLU A 118 -4.39 23.54 -9.81
CA GLU A 118 -5.06 24.80 -9.45
C GLU A 118 -5.34 25.67 -10.68
N LYS A 119 -4.39 25.78 -11.60
CA LYS A 119 -4.57 26.51 -12.86
C LYS A 119 -5.68 25.89 -13.71
N SER A 120 -5.71 24.56 -13.81
CA SER A 120 -6.76 23.86 -14.57
C SER A 120 -8.12 24.05 -13.93
N LEU A 121 -8.20 24.03 -12.60
CA LEU A 121 -9.44 24.24 -11.86
C LEU A 121 -9.97 25.67 -12.07
N ALA A 122 -9.11 26.67 -11.96
CA ALA A 122 -9.45 28.07 -12.22
C ALA A 122 -9.93 28.30 -13.66
N GLY A 123 -9.42 27.51 -14.62
CA GLY A 123 -9.85 27.52 -16.01
C GLY A 123 -11.12 26.69 -16.30
N GLY A 124 -11.74 26.08 -15.28
CA GLY A 124 -12.94 25.25 -15.46
C GLY A 124 -12.68 23.84 -16.01
N HIS A 125 -11.42 23.44 -16.17
CA HIS A 125 -11.01 22.14 -16.73
C HIS A 125 -11.00 21.05 -15.64
N LYS A 126 -12.20 20.63 -15.20
CA LYS A 126 -12.38 19.75 -14.03
C LYS A 126 -11.63 18.42 -14.12
N VAL A 127 -11.61 17.75 -15.27
CA VAL A 127 -10.90 16.48 -15.45
C VAL A 127 -9.39 16.67 -15.29
N SER A 128 -8.83 17.66 -16.00
CA SER A 128 -7.39 17.98 -15.88
C SER A 128 -7.02 18.41 -14.45
N ALA A 129 -7.88 19.18 -13.79
CA ALA A 129 -7.70 19.60 -12.40
C ALA A 129 -7.67 18.39 -11.47
N ARG A 130 -8.66 17.49 -11.56
CA ARG A 130 -8.73 16.25 -10.80
C ARG A 130 -7.45 15.45 -10.95
N ASP A 131 -7.04 15.18 -12.18
CA ASP A 131 -5.89 14.33 -12.49
C ASP A 131 -4.56 14.94 -11.99
N GLN A 132 -4.41 16.26 -12.05
CA GLN A 132 -3.21 16.92 -11.51
C GLN A 132 -3.23 17.01 -9.97
N LEU A 133 -4.39 17.30 -9.37
CA LEU A 133 -4.50 17.43 -7.91
C LEU A 133 -4.33 16.08 -7.20
N GLN A 134 -4.88 14.97 -7.75
CA GLN A 134 -4.65 13.64 -7.18
C GLN A 134 -3.18 13.23 -7.28
N ARG A 135 -2.50 13.51 -8.42
CA ARG A 135 -1.05 13.27 -8.55
C ARG A 135 -0.25 14.14 -7.59
N ALA A 136 -0.58 15.42 -7.47
CA ALA A 136 0.07 16.30 -6.50
C ALA A 136 -0.06 15.76 -5.07
N SER A 137 -1.26 15.31 -4.68
CA SER A 137 -1.49 14.64 -3.41
C SER A 137 -0.50 13.50 -3.20
N TYR A 138 -0.41 12.60 -4.17
CA TYR A 138 0.44 11.43 -4.03
C TYR A 138 1.94 11.77 -4.10
N TYR A 139 2.36 12.76 -4.87
CA TYR A 139 3.76 13.22 -4.88
C TYR A 139 4.17 13.84 -3.54
N TYR A 140 3.27 14.58 -2.86
CA TYR A 140 3.51 15.02 -1.48
C TYR A 140 3.68 13.80 -0.56
N ARG A 141 2.84 12.77 -0.70
CA ARG A 141 2.95 11.53 0.07
C ARG A 141 4.27 10.80 -0.19
N ILE A 142 4.67 10.62 -1.44
CA ILE A 142 5.95 9.99 -1.81
C ILE A 142 7.14 10.77 -1.23
N SER A 143 7.04 12.09 -1.14
CA SER A 143 8.10 12.94 -0.55
C SER A 143 8.30 12.74 0.96
N LEU A 144 7.48 11.92 1.62
CA LEU A 144 7.59 11.61 3.05
C LEU A 144 8.53 10.44 3.36
N LEU A 145 9.05 9.75 2.35
CA LEU A 145 9.91 8.59 2.55
C LEU A 145 11.08 8.95 3.48
N SER A 146 11.29 8.14 4.54
CA SER A 146 12.35 8.31 5.53
C SER A 146 12.32 9.66 6.29
N ILE A 147 11.19 10.38 6.29
CA ILE A 147 10.99 11.51 7.21
C ILE A 147 10.52 10.95 8.55
N LEU A 148 11.20 11.34 9.63
CA LEU A 148 10.85 10.90 10.97
C LEU A 148 9.53 11.53 11.45
N PRO A 149 8.77 10.86 12.33
CA PRO A 149 7.48 11.37 12.80
C PRO A 149 7.54 12.70 13.55
N ASP A 150 8.66 13.03 14.17
CA ASP A 150 8.90 14.28 14.90
C ASP A 150 9.37 15.44 13.99
N ASP A 151 9.71 15.16 12.74
CA ASP A 151 10.05 16.19 11.76
C ASP A 151 8.77 16.97 11.35
N PRO A 152 8.77 18.31 11.46
CA PRO A 152 7.59 19.13 11.12
C PRO A 152 7.13 18.96 9.68
N ARG A 153 8.03 18.59 8.74
CA ARG A 153 7.72 18.32 7.33
C ARG A 153 6.77 17.12 7.17
N MET A 154 6.84 16.15 8.10
CA MET A 154 5.95 14.98 8.08
C MET A 154 4.48 15.43 8.14
N LYS A 155 4.11 16.18 9.16
CA LYS A 155 2.74 16.66 9.34
C LYS A 155 2.31 17.62 8.22
N GLU A 156 3.17 18.56 7.87
CA GLU A 156 2.87 19.56 6.83
C GLU A 156 2.55 18.90 5.49
N ARG A 157 3.44 18.04 5.00
CA ARG A 157 3.28 17.39 3.68
C ARG A 157 2.17 16.36 3.67
N ALA A 158 1.98 15.59 4.76
CA ALA A 158 0.88 14.65 4.87
C ALA A 158 -0.49 15.32 4.87
N LEU A 159 -0.66 16.42 5.60
CA LEU A 159 -1.89 17.22 5.56
C LEU A 159 -2.11 17.86 4.19
N LYS A 160 -1.04 18.29 3.52
CA LYS A 160 -1.11 18.79 2.16
C LYS A 160 -1.58 17.72 1.18
N SER A 161 -1.01 16.52 1.26
CA SER A 161 -1.45 15.34 0.51
C SER A 161 -2.95 15.10 0.70
N ARG A 162 -3.39 14.98 1.95
CA ARG A 162 -4.80 14.76 2.31
C ARG A 162 -5.73 15.83 1.73
N ASN A 163 -5.38 17.10 1.91
CA ASN A 163 -6.22 18.20 1.45
C ASN A 163 -6.35 18.23 -0.09
N LEU A 164 -5.29 17.89 -0.80
CA LEU A 164 -5.32 17.80 -2.26
C LEU A 164 -6.14 16.62 -2.75
N LEU A 165 -6.06 15.45 -2.08
CA LEU A 165 -6.90 14.31 -2.46
C LEU A 165 -8.38 14.56 -2.15
N LYS A 166 -8.70 15.25 -1.04
CA LYS A 166 -10.07 15.71 -0.75
C LYS A 166 -10.58 16.60 -1.87
N LYS A 167 -9.80 17.60 -2.27
CA LYS A 167 -10.16 18.53 -3.36
C LYS A 167 -10.32 17.83 -4.70
N ALA A 168 -9.42 16.91 -5.04
CA ALA A 168 -9.54 16.07 -6.23
C ALA A 168 -10.78 15.17 -6.15
N GLY A 169 -11.08 14.67 -4.94
CA GLY A 169 -12.21 13.79 -4.64
C GLY A 169 -13.56 14.39 -5.04
N GLU A 170 -13.74 15.68 -4.83
CA GLU A 170 -14.95 16.42 -5.22
C GLU A 170 -15.16 16.49 -6.75
N LEU A 171 -14.11 16.25 -7.53
CA LEU A 171 -14.14 16.31 -8.99
C LEU A 171 -14.34 14.93 -9.65
N PHE A 172 -14.46 13.85 -8.87
CA PHE A 172 -14.85 12.54 -9.36
C PHE A 172 -16.38 12.44 -9.51
N ASP A 173 -16.82 11.50 -10.33
CA ASP A 173 -18.22 11.09 -10.45
C ASP A 173 -18.29 9.55 -10.42
N PRO A 174 -18.91 8.96 -9.38
CA PRO A 174 -19.29 9.58 -8.10
C PRO A 174 -18.07 10.12 -7.33
N PRO A 175 -18.28 11.07 -6.41
CA PRO A 175 -17.18 11.70 -5.68
C PRO A 175 -16.46 10.72 -4.75
N LEU A 176 -15.18 10.99 -4.47
CA LEU A 176 -14.42 10.36 -3.41
C LEU A 176 -14.65 11.17 -2.13
N GLU A 177 -15.40 10.61 -1.20
CA GLU A 177 -15.78 11.26 0.05
C GLU A 177 -14.70 11.01 1.11
N TYR A 178 -14.19 12.07 1.73
CA TYR A 178 -13.36 11.98 2.94
C TYR A 178 -14.27 11.86 4.16
N PHE A 179 -13.90 11.02 5.13
CA PHE A 179 -14.60 10.86 6.39
C PHE A 179 -13.64 10.72 7.57
N GLU A 180 -14.17 10.90 8.77
CA GLU A 180 -13.47 10.69 10.03
C GLU A 180 -14.35 9.87 10.97
N ILE A 181 -13.85 8.76 11.49
CA ILE A 181 -14.55 7.92 12.45
C ILE A 181 -14.06 8.30 13.85
N PRO A 182 -14.91 8.77 14.78
CA PRO A 182 -14.53 8.98 16.17
C PRO A 182 -13.99 7.68 16.80
N PHE A 183 -12.81 7.75 17.42
CA PHE A 183 -12.17 6.58 18.01
C PHE A 183 -11.24 6.97 19.16
N GLU A 184 -11.55 6.53 20.38
CA GLU A 184 -10.71 6.66 21.58
C GLU A 184 -10.05 8.03 21.74
N GLY A 185 -10.82 9.12 21.65
CA GLY A 185 -10.36 10.51 21.83
C GLY A 185 -9.62 11.09 20.62
N THR A 186 -9.62 10.40 19.49
CA THR A 186 -9.13 10.87 18.19
C THR A 186 -10.12 10.50 17.09
N VAL A 187 -9.69 10.57 15.82
CA VAL A 187 -10.43 10.11 14.67
C VAL A 187 -9.60 9.16 13.82
N LEU A 188 -10.25 8.20 13.16
CA LEU A 188 -9.67 7.40 12.11
C LEU A 188 -10.09 8.02 10.76
N PRO A 189 -9.17 8.66 10.04
CA PRO A 189 -9.47 9.28 8.75
C PRO A 189 -9.53 8.24 7.64
N GLY A 190 -10.38 8.48 6.65
CA GLY A 190 -10.49 7.56 5.52
C GLY A 190 -11.18 8.17 4.32
N TYR A 191 -11.32 7.35 3.29
CA TYR A 191 -11.99 7.71 2.05
C TYR A 191 -13.01 6.64 1.67
N PHE A 192 -14.14 7.11 1.13
CA PHE A 192 -15.19 6.26 0.60
C PHE A 192 -15.57 6.71 -0.80
N ARG A 193 -15.72 5.76 -1.72
CA ARG A 193 -16.27 6.04 -3.04
C ARG A 193 -17.30 5.00 -3.42
N LYS A 194 -18.48 5.47 -3.84
CA LYS A 194 -19.57 4.61 -4.30
C LYS A 194 -19.21 3.88 -5.58
N ALA A 195 -19.77 2.70 -5.74
CA ALA A 195 -19.88 2.04 -7.04
C ALA A 195 -20.54 2.96 -8.07
N ALA A 196 -20.05 2.94 -9.30
CA ALA A 196 -20.53 3.85 -10.34
C ALA A 196 -22.00 3.67 -10.74
N ALA A 197 -22.62 2.53 -10.48
CA ALA A 197 -23.94 2.21 -10.98
C ALA A 197 -24.99 2.09 -9.88
N GLY A 198 -25.97 3.00 -9.92
CA GLY A 198 -27.28 2.78 -9.33
C GLY A 198 -27.53 3.36 -7.94
N THR A 199 -28.80 3.33 -7.55
CA THR A 199 -29.31 3.81 -6.25
C THR A 199 -29.35 2.69 -5.19
N LYS A 200 -29.04 1.45 -5.57
CA LYS A 200 -29.12 0.28 -4.65
C LYS A 200 -27.85 0.18 -3.82
N PRO A 201 -27.93 -0.30 -2.56
CA PRO A 201 -26.76 -0.63 -1.78
C PRO A 201 -25.85 -1.60 -2.53
N ALA A 202 -24.56 -1.33 -2.56
CA ALA A 202 -23.57 -2.13 -3.30
C ALA A 202 -22.65 -2.92 -2.37
N LYS A 203 -22.06 -3.99 -2.90
CA LYS A 203 -20.96 -4.71 -2.27
C LYS A 203 -19.86 -3.72 -1.93
N THR A 204 -19.22 -3.88 -0.79
CA THR A 204 -18.21 -2.93 -0.32
C THR A 204 -16.92 -3.66 0.02
N LEU A 205 -15.79 -3.09 -0.45
CA LEU A 205 -14.46 -3.52 -0.08
C LEU A 205 -13.82 -2.46 0.83
N ILE A 206 -13.45 -2.89 2.06
CA ILE A 206 -12.63 -2.10 2.97
C ILE A 206 -11.18 -2.51 2.75
N MET A 207 -10.34 -1.59 2.31
CA MET A 207 -8.91 -1.82 2.15
C MET A 207 -8.12 -1.24 3.31
N ILE A 208 -7.24 -2.07 3.89
CA ILE A 208 -6.38 -1.72 5.04
C ILE A 208 -4.92 -1.87 4.63
N GLY A 209 -4.15 -0.83 4.90
CA GLY A 209 -2.72 -0.80 4.63
C GLY A 209 -1.88 -1.48 5.71
N GLY A 210 -0.59 -1.54 5.45
CA GLY A 210 0.42 -2.08 6.35
C GLY A 210 1.09 -1.02 7.22
N GLY A 211 2.36 -1.25 7.51
CA GLY A 211 3.24 -0.26 8.12
C GLY A 211 3.44 0.95 7.21
N GLU A 212 3.62 2.11 7.79
CA GLU A 212 3.95 3.36 7.08
C GLU A 212 2.96 3.80 5.98
N THR A 213 1.83 3.09 5.82
CA THR A 213 0.83 3.45 4.81
C THR A 213 -0.08 4.57 5.31
N PHE A 214 -0.60 5.30 4.35
CA PHE A 214 -1.65 6.30 4.52
C PHE A 214 -2.89 5.88 3.75
N ALA A 215 -4.06 6.30 4.18
CA ALA A 215 -5.30 6.05 3.43
C ALA A 215 -5.22 6.58 1.99
N GLU A 216 -4.45 7.62 1.78
CA GLU A 216 -4.14 8.20 0.46
C GLU A 216 -3.43 7.19 -0.46
N ASP A 217 -2.50 6.36 0.05
CA ASP A 217 -1.80 5.33 -0.75
C ASP A 217 -2.79 4.30 -1.30
N LEU A 218 -3.72 3.87 -0.45
CA LEU A 218 -4.63 2.77 -0.75
C LEU A 218 -5.62 3.12 -1.86
N PHE A 219 -5.94 4.40 -2.03
CA PHE A 219 -6.75 4.88 -3.13
C PHE A 219 -6.09 4.58 -4.50
N PHE A 220 -4.77 4.63 -4.58
CA PHE A 220 -4.03 4.37 -5.81
C PHE A 220 -3.69 2.90 -6.04
N TYR A 221 -3.88 2.02 -5.05
CA TYR A 221 -3.50 0.61 -5.18
C TYR A 221 -4.61 -0.26 -5.77
N ILE A 222 -5.85 -0.14 -5.29
CA ILE A 222 -6.93 -1.05 -5.71
C ILE A 222 -8.28 -0.36 -5.98
N ALA A 223 -8.44 0.91 -5.66
CA ALA A 223 -9.72 1.59 -5.77
C ALA A 223 -10.36 1.49 -7.17
N PRO A 224 -9.64 1.76 -8.28
CA PRO A 224 -10.25 1.67 -9.62
C PRO A 224 -10.78 0.27 -9.94
N GLN A 225 -10.06 -0.78 -9.55
CA GLN A 225 -10.48 -2.16 -9.80
C GLN A 225 -11.76 -2.53 -9.05
N THR A 226 -12.09 -1.85 -7.94
CA THR A 226 -13.36 -2.04 -7.24
C THR A 226 -14.51 -1.41 -8.00
N TYR A 227 -14.33 -0.22 -8.56
CA TYR A 227 -15.38 0.48 -9.32
C TYR A 227 -15.77 -0.30 -10.56
N ASP A 228 -14.80 -0.80 -11.31
CA ASP A 228 -15.01 -1.58 -12.53
C ASP A 228 -15.82 -2.87 -12.27
N ARG A 229 -15.83 -3.33 -11.02
CA ARG A 229 -16.58 -4.51 -10.57
C ARG A 229 -17.87 -4.18 -9.83
N GLY A 230 -18.24 -2.90 -9.79
CA GLY A 230 -19.46 -2.45 -9.11
C GLY A 230 -19.43 -2.55 -7.59
N TYR A 231 -18.23 -2.41 -6.97
CA TYR A 231 -18.07 -2.36 -5.53
C TYR A 231 -17.88 -0.91 -5.06
N ASN A 232 -18.44 -0.58 -3.90
CA ASN A 232 -17.96 0.56 -3.14
C ASN A 232 -16.53 0.29 -2.67
N PHE A 233 -15.72 1.32 -2.64
CA PHE A 233 -14.38 1.31 -2.07
C PHE A 233 -14.37 2.11 -0.78
N MET A 234 -13.74 1.57 0.26
CA MET A 234 -13.45 2.27 1.51
C MET A 234 -12.02 1.99 1.92
N THR A 235 -11.35 3.00 2.41
CA THR A 235 -10.05 2.87 3.10
C THR A 235 -10.04 3.73 4.34
N VAL A 236 -9.26 3.34 5.35
CA VAL A 236 -9.17 4.04 6.63
C VAL A 236 -7.78 3.84 7.23
N ASP A 237 -7.21 4.90 7.81
CA ASP A 237 -6.03 4.78 8.65
C ASP A 237 -6.42 4.20 10.02
N LEU A 238 -5.78 3.12 10.41
CA LEU A 238 -5.89 2.53 11.74
C LEU A 238 -4.74 3.00 12.64
N PRO A 239 -4.80 2.83 13.98
CA PRO A 239 -3.67 3.12 14.86
C PRO A 239 -2.35 2.56 14.30
N GLY A 240 -1.30 3.38 14.30
CA GLY A 240 -0.02 3.07 13.66
C GLY A 240 0.13 3.54 12.22
N GLN A 241 -0.96 3.90 11.54
CA GLN A 241 -0.97 4.34 10.14
C GLN A 241 -1.18 5.85 9.99
N GLY A 242 -0.82 6.37 8.83
CA GLY A 242 -0.98 7.78 8.52
C GLY A 242 -0.31 8.70 9.53
N LEU A 243 -1.06 9.69 10.01
CA LEU A 243 -0.62 10.61 11.05
C LEU A 243 -0.97 10.16 12.48
N LEU A 244 -1.63 9.00 12.66
CA LEU A 244 -2.10 8.54 13.96
C LEU A 244 -0.98 8.33 14.98
N PRO A 245 0.23 7.84 14.61
CA PRO A 245 1.36 7.77 15.56
C PRO A 245 1.74 9.13 16.16
N MET A 246 1.66 10.21 15.40
CA MET A 246 1.93 11.57 15.87
C MET A 246 0.88 12.08 16.88
N TYR A 247 -0.30 11.46 16.89
CA TYR A 247 -1.39 11.75 17.82
C TYR A 247 -1.44 10.74 18.99
N GLY A 248 -0.33 10.01 19.23
CA GLY A 248 -0.22 9.04 20.32
C GLY A 248 -1.01 7.75 20.09
N LYS A 249 -1.30 7.41 18.83
CA LYS A 249 -1.98 6.17 18.43
C LYS A 249 -1.03 5.28 17.62
N PRO A 250 -0.05 4.61 18.27
CA PRO A 250 0.83 3.66 17.60
C PRO A 250 0.09 2.36 17.22
N PHE A 251 0.78 1.45 16.55
CA PHE A 251 0.28 0.09 16.35
C PHE A 251 -0.07 -0.57 17.67
N ARG A 252 -1.11 -1.40 17.64
CA ARG A 252 -1.62 -2.10 18.82
C ARG A 252 -1.91 -3.57 18.47
N PRO A 253 -1.85 -4.51 19.43
CA PRO A 253 -2.05 -5.94 19.16
C PRO A 253 -3.52 -6.29 18.84
N ASP A 254 -4.48 -5.51 19.32
CA ASP A 254 -5.92 -5.73 19.18
C ASP A 254 -6.51 -4.91 18.02
N MET A 255 -5.96 -5.07 16.82
CA MET A 255 -6.38 -4.34 15.63
C MET A 255 -7.84 -4.64 15.20
N ASN A 256 -8.43 -5.72 15.71
CA ASN A 256 -9.86 -6.00 15.57
C ASN A 256 -10.75 -4.89 16.17
N VAL A 257 -10.28 -4.15 17.19
CA VAL A 257 -11.05 -3.07 17.83
C VAL A 257 -11.23 -1.86 16.91
N PRO A 258 -10.17 -1.22 16.35
CA PRO A 258 -10.35 -0.15 15.38
C PRO A 258 -10.96 -0.64 14.06
N MET A 259 -10.70 -1.89 13.65
CA MET A 259 -11.37 -2.49 12.49
C MET A 259 -12.88 -2.59 12.68
N LYS A 260 -13.34 -2.93 13.90
CA LYS A 260 -14.78 -2.92 14.21
C LYS A 260 -15.39 -1.54 14.01
N ALA A 261 -14.71 -0.46 14.42
CA ALA A 261 -15.20 0.89 14.19
C ALA A 261 -15.31 1.21 12.68
N ALA A 262 -14.36 0.75 11.87
CA ALA A 262 -14.42 0.89 10.42
C ALA A 262 -15.60 0.11 9.80
N VAL A 263 -15.86 -1.11 10.28
CA VAL A 263 -17.00 -1.94 9.85
C VAL A 263 -18.32 -1.29 10.28
N ASP A 264 -18.42 -0.79 11.52
CA ASP A 264 -19.60 -0.09 12.00
C ASP A 264 -19.93 1.14 11.15
N TYR A 265 -18.91 1.93 10.81
CA TYR A 265 -19.07 3.08 9.93
C TYR A 265 -19.53 2.66 8.52
N ALA A 266 -18.88 1.66 7.92
CA ALA A 266 -19.28 1.17 6.61
C ALA A 266 -20.76 0.73 6.60
N LEU A 267 -21.19 -0.03 7.61
CA LEU A 267 -22.55 -0.55 7.71
C LEU A 267 -23.59 0.49 8.16
N SER A 268 -23.18 1.63 8.67
CA SER A 268 -24.11 2.75 8.94
C SER A 268 -24.53 3.49 7.67
N ARG A 269 -23.83 3.27 6.54
CA ARG A 269 -24.12 3.91 5.27
C ARG A 269 -25.23 3.21 4.52
N ALA A 270 -26.20 3.97 4.02
CA ALA A 270 -27.32 3.44 3.24
C ALA A 270 -26.93 2.87 1.86
N ASP A 271 -25.73 3.21 1.36
CA ASP A 271 -25.21 2.74 0.08
C ASP A 271 -24.36 1.45 0.19
N VAL A 272 -24.23 0.88 1.40
CA VAL A 272 -23.51 -0.38 1.67
C VAL A 272 -24.51 -1.53 1.85
N ASP A 273 -24.34 -2.61 1.08
CA ASP A 273 -25.10 -3.84 1.30
C ASP A 273 -24.45 -4.68 2.42
N PRO A 274 -25.11 -4.83 3.58
CA PRO A 274 -24.51 -5.52 4.73
C PRO A 274 -24.26 -7.01 4.51
N ARG A 275 -24.84 -7.58 3.45
CA ARG A 275 -24.64 -9.00 3.10
C ARG A 275 -23.31 -9.24 2.39
N TYR A 276 -22.67 -8.19 1.85
CA TYR A 276 -21.51 -8.29 0.96
C TYR A 276 -20.40 -7.29 1.35
N LEU A 277 -19.99 -7.35 2.62
CA LEU A 277 -18.83 -6.61 3.11
C LEU A 277 -17.59 -7.50 3.03
N ALA A 278 -16.57 -7.05 2.30
CA ALA A 278 -15.27 -7.72 2.20
C ALA A 278 -14.17 -6.80 2.74
N SER A 279 -13.05 -7.38 3.16
CA SER A 279 -11.86 -6.62 3.53
C SER A 279 -10.63 -7.16 2.81
N TYR A 280 -9.76 -6.23 2.40
CA TYR A 280 -8.48 -6.51 1.75
C TYR A 280 -7.37 -5.92 2.62
N GLY A 281 -6.38 -6.72 2.98
CA GLY A 281 -5.22 -6.31 3.76
C GLY A 281 -3.94 -6.38 2.94
N TYR A 282 -3.16 -5.30 2.96
CA TYR A 282 -1.85 -5.22 2.33
C TYR A 282 -0.75 -5.18 3.40
N SER A 283 0.28 -6.02 3.30
CA SER A 283 1.41 -6.07 4.24
C SER A 283 0.92 -6.29 5.69
N GLY A 284 1.20 -5.40 6.64
CA GLY A 284 0.65 -5.45 8.01
C GLY A 284 -0.87 -5.54 8.06
N GLY A 285 -1.57 -4.85 7.15
CA GLY A 285 -3.02 -4.97 7.00
C GLY A 285 -3.47 -6.39 6.67
N GLY A 286 -2.62 -7.17 5.99
CA GLY A 286 -2.85 -8.59 5.75
C GLY A 286 -2.84 -9.44 7.03
N GLY A 287 -2.27 -8.95 8.13
CA GLY A 287 -2.42 -9.52 9.46
C GLY A 287 -3.65 -8.99 10.22
N PHE A 288 -3.98 -7.69 10.04
CA PHE A 288 -5.10 -7.06 10.76
C PHE A 288 -6.47 -7.55 10.26
N VAL A 289 -6.60 -7.75 8.96
CA VAL A 289 -7.86 -8.16 8.33
C VAL A 289 -8.33 -9.55 8.79
N PRO A 290 -7.51 -10.62 8.82
CA PRO A 290 -7.95 -11.90 9.35
C PRO A 290 -8.24 -11.84 10.85
N GLN A 291 -7.46 -11.08 11.64
CA GLN A 291 -7.77 -10.85 13.05
C GLN A 291 -9.15 -10.23 13.22
N ALA A 292 -9.48 -9.20 12.42
CA ALA A 292 -10.80 -8.59 12.44
C ALA A 292 -11.91 -9.57 12.06
N ALA A 293 -11.71 -10.37 11.00
CA ALA A 293 -12.71 -11.32 10.52
C ALA A 293 -13.00 -12.47 11.50
N MET A 294 -12.02 -12.85 12.32
CA MET A 294 -12.22 -13.82 13.41
C MET A 294 -13.17 -13.28 14.50
N HIS A 295 -13.19 -11.96 14.70
CA HIS A 295 -13.98 -11.30 15.75
C HIS A 295 -15.27 -10.65 15.24
N ASP A 296 -15.38 -10.42 13.92
CA ASP A 296 -16.55 -9.75 13.33
C ASP A 296 -17.11 -10.54 12.14
N PRO A 297 -18.18 -11.32 12.35
CA PRO A 297 -18.80 -12.14 11.30
C PRO A 297 -19.50 -11.32 10.21
N ARG A 298 -19.57 -10.01 10.34
CA ARG A 298 -20.12 -9.12 9.30
C ARG A 298 -19.16 -8.99 8.12
N ILE A 299 -17.86 -9.22 8.31
CA ILE A 299 -16.86 -9.35 7.24
C ILE A 299 -17.10 -10.71 6.57
N LYS A 300 -17.56 -10.73 5.31
CA LYS A 300 -17.98 -11.95 4.61
C LYS A 300 -16.88 -12.61 3.80
N ALA A 301 -15.87 -11.83 3.40
CA ALA A 301 -14.72 -12.31 2.66
C ALA A 301 -13.50 -11.46 3.01
N ILE A 302 -12.33 -12.09 2.96
CA ILE A 302 -11.05 -11.41 3.14
C ILE A 302 -10.11 -11.79 2.01
N ALA A 303 -9.23 -10.86 1.66
CA ALA A 303 -8.06 -11.11 0.84
C ALA A 303 -6.83 -10.50 1.53
N MET A 304 -5.71 -11.20 1.45
CA MET A 304 -4.44 -10.78 2.04
C MET A 304 -3.38 -10.72 0.94
N ASN A 305 -2.64 -9.64 0.89
CA ASN A 305 -1.51 -9.49 -0.01
C ASN A 305 -0.24 -9.28 0.81
N SER A 306 0.71 -10.22 0.70
CA SER A 306 1.97 -10.22 1.47
C SER A 306 1.73 -10.00 2.96
N GLY A 307 0.74 -10.73 3.54
CA GLY A 307 0.28 -10.52 4.92
C GLY A 307 1.37 -10.83 5.94
N VAL A 308 1.69 -9.86 6.78
CA VAL A 308 2.53 -10.04 7.97
C VAL A 308 1.64 -10.58 9.08
N VAL A 309 1.74 -11.88 9.37
CA VAL A 309 0.91 -12.57 10.37
C VAL A 309 1.63 -12.77 11.70
N ASP A 310 2.95 -12.66 11.69
CA ASP A 310 3.82 -12.68 12.86
C ASP A 310 4.89 -11.60 12.70
N ALA A 311 4.87 -10.62 13.59
CA ALA A 311 5.83 -9.51 13.58
C ALA A 311 7.04 -9.77 14.51
N TYR A 312 7.09 -10.92 15.21
CA TYR A 312 8.18 -11.21 16.15
C TYR A 312 9.57 -11.31 15.49
N PRO A 313 9.70 -11.81 14.24
CA PRO A 313 10.99 -11.87 13.56
C PRO A 313 11.42 -10.55 12.90
N LEU A 314 10.58 -9.52 12.88
CA LEU A 314 10.85 -8.21 12.27
C LEU A 314 11.41 -7.25 13.32
#